data_fc883bea41454c4cae29c88c4fff97e1
#
_entry.id   fc883bea41454c4cae29c88c4fff97e1
#
_cell.length_a   1.000
_cell.length_b   1.000
_cell.length_c   1.000
_cell.angle_alpha   90.00
_cell.angle_beta   90.00
_cell.angle_gamma   90.00
#
_symmetry.space_group_name_H-M   'P 1'
#
loop_
_entity.id
_entity.type
_entity.pdbx_description
1 polymer ?
#
loop_
_entity_poly.entity_id
_entity_poly.type
_entity_poly.pdbx_seq_one_letter_code
_entity_poly.pdbx_strand_id
1 'polypeptide(L)'
;MEISRDALARMIDHTLLRTDATPAQVSALVAEARELGVFSVCVSPSMLPLTDDLASLKVATVCGFPSGNHTPATKAAEAAESSRLG
;
A
#
# COMPACT_ATOMS: atom_id res chain seq x y z
N MET A 1 22.16 -17.88 -6.82
CA MET A 1 22.19 -16.78 -5.83
C MET A 1 21.14 -17.05 -4.75
N GLU A 2 21.55 -16.98 -3.51
CA GLU A 2 20.62 -17.11 -2.40
C GLU A 2 20.27 -15.75 -1.85
N ILE A 3 19.02 -15.59 -1.45
CA ILE A 3 18.54 -14.39 -0.79
C ILE A 3 17.98 -14.78 0.57
N SER A 4 18.32 -14.02 1.61
CA SER A 4 17.78 -14.27 2.94
C SER A 4 16.30 -13.90 3.01
N ARG A 5 15.60 -14.49 3.99
CA ARG A 5 14.19 -14.17 4.25
C ARG A 5 14.01 -12.68 4.51
N ASP A 6 14.88 -12.07 5.31
CA ASP A 6 14.78 -10.64 5.65
C ASP A 6 15.04 -9.76 4.44
N ALA A 7 16.02 -10.12 3.59
CA ALA A 7 16.28 -9.37 2.37
C ALA A 7 15.11 -9.46 1.39
N LEU A 8 14.49 -10.63 1.27
CA LEU A 8 13.32 -10.82 0.43
C LEU A 8 12.13 -10.00 0.95
N ALA A 9 11.89 -10.02 2.26
CA ALA A 9 10.80 -9.26 2.87
C ALA A 9 10.90 -7.77 2.52
N ARG A 10 12.11 -7.22 2.55
CA ARG A 10 12.33 -5.80 2.23
C ARG A 10 12.06 -5.42 0.77
N MET A 11 11.76 -6.38 -0.09
CA MET A 11 11.38 -6.17 -1.48
C MET A 11 9.88 -6.31 -1.71
N ILE A 12 9.09 -6.53 -0.66
CA ILE A 12 7.67 -6.86 -0.76
C ILE A 12 6.81 -5.66 -0.37
N ASP A 13 5.83 -5.38 -1.22
CA ASP A 13 4.69 -4.52 -0.89
C ASP A 13 3.55 -5.44 -0.42
N HIS A 14 3.26 -5.43 0.88
CA HIS A 14 2.18 -6.23 1.45
C HIS A 14 0.86 -5.57 1.10
N THR A 15 0.04 -6.23 0.30
CA THR A 15 -0.99 -5.56 -0.51
C THR A 15 -2.39 -6.04 -0.17
N LEU A 16 -3.32 -5.09 -0.05
CA LEU A 16 -4.75 -5.35 0.09
C LEU A 16 -5.51 -4.34 -0.77
N LEU A 17 -6.01 -4.81 -1.92
CA LEU A 17 -6.68 -3.96 -2.92
C LEU A 17 -8.10 -4.42 -3.24
N ARG A 18 -8.67 -5.30 -2.42
CA ARG A 18 -10.05 -5.74 -2.61
C ARG A 18 -11.01 -4.58 -2.49
N THR A 19 -12.02 -4.56 -3.34
CA THR A 19 -13.02 -3.48 -3.33
C THR A 19 -13.87 -3.47 -2.04
N ASP A 20 -13.94 -4.60 -1.35
CA ASP A 20 -14.68 -4.76 -0.10
C ASP A 20 -13.79 -4.69 1.15
N ALA A 21 -12.54 -4.26 1.00
CA ALA A 21 -11.63 -4.12 2.13
C ALA A 21 -12.16 -3.10 3.14
N THR A 22 -12.00 -3.43 4.42
CA THR A 22 -12.44 -2.57 5.52
C THR A 22 -11.24 -1.93 6.22
N PRO A 23 -11.44 -0.81 6.95
CA PRO A 23 -10.36 -0.24 7.76
C PRO A 23 -9.76 -1.24 8.77
N ALA A 24 -10.59 -2.12 9.35
CA ALA A 24 -10.10 -3.14 10.27
C ALA A 24 -9.15 -4.13 9.56
N GLN A 25 -9.47 -4.50 8.32
CA GLN A 25 -8.60 -5.38 7.53
C GLN A 25 -7.30 -4.68 7.15
N VAL A 26 -7.35 -3.37 6.88
CA VAL A 26 -6.13 -2.58 6.63
C VAL A 26 -5.26 -2.52 7.89
N SER A 27 -5.85 -2.33 9.06
CA SER A 27 -5.10 -2.37 10.32
C SER A 27 -4.44 -3.72 10.56
N ALA A 28 -5.13 -4.81 10.25
CA ALA A 28 -4.56 -6.16 10.33
C ALA A 28 -3.41 -6.34 9.35
N LEU A 29 -3.52 -5.80 8.14
CA LEU A 29 -2.47 -5.81 7.14
C LEU A 29 -1.21 -5.09 7.65
N VAL A 30 -1.38 -3.92 8.24
CA VAL A 30 -0.27 -3.13 8.79
C VAL A 30 0.43 -3.90 9.91
N ALA A 31 -0.33 -4.49 10.83
CA ALA A 31 0.24 -5.27 11.92
C ALA A 31 1.06 -6.45 11.39
N GLU A 32 0.52 -7.18 10.43
CA GLU A 32 1.22 -8.31 9.80
C GLU A 32 2.48 -7.86 9.05
N ALA A 33 2.39 -6.75 8.32
CA ALA A 33 3.52 -6.18 7.59
C ALA A 33 4.67 -5.79 8.52
N ARG A 34 4.35 -5.20 9.68
CA ARG A 34 5.35 -4.86 10.68
C ARG A 34 6.05 -6.11 11.23
N GLU A 35 5.27 -7.15 11.52
CA GLU A 35 5.81 -8.41 12.03
C GLU A 35 6.70 -9.10 11.01
N LEU A 36 6.30 -9.09 9.73
CA LEU A 36 7.06 -9.72 8.65
C LEU A 36 8.30 -8.91 8.23
N GLY A 37 8.34 -7.63 8.55
CA GLY A 37 9.47 -6.78 8.16
C GLY A 37 9.50 -6.46 6.68
N VAL A 38 8.35 -6.38 6.02
CA VAL A 38 8.26 -6.02 4.60
C VAL A 38 8.57 -4.53 4.38
N PHE A 39 8.81 -4.16 3.12
CA PHE A 39 9.14 -2.78 2.77
C PHE A 39 7.96 -1.82 2.95
N SER A 40 6.80 -2.20 2.44
CA SER A 40 5.63 -1.33 2.41
C SER A 40 4.34 -2.09 2.61
N VAL A 41 3.28 -1.34 2.88
CA VAL A 41 1.90 -1.77 2.68
C VAL A 41 1.35 -1.05 1.46
N CYS A 42 0.53 -1.74 0.67
CA CYS A 42 -0.12 -1.16 -0.50
C CYS A 42 -1.63 -1.32 -0.35
N VAL A 43 -2.34 -0.20 -0.33
CA VAL A 43 -3.79 -0.15 -0.11
C VAL A 43 -4.44 0.76 -1.15
N SER A 44 -5.76 0.64 -1.27
CA SER A 44 -6.52 1.53 -2.15
C SER A 44 -6.42 2.99 -1.68
N PRO A 45 -6.44 3.96 -2.59
CA PRO A 45 -6.36 5.38 -2.23
C PRO A 45 -7.42 5.82 -1.23
N SER A 46 -8.60 5.21 -1.27
CA SER A 46 -9.70 5.52 -0.35
C SER A 46 -9.38 5.21 1.11
N MET A 47 -8.35 4.41 1.37
CA MET A 47 -7.90 4.06 2.73
C MET A 47 -6.89 5.05 3.30
N LEU A 48 -6.44 6.00 2.50
CA LEU A 48 -5.47 7.01 2.93
C LEU A 48 -6.17 8.19 3.60
N PRO A 49 -5.53 8.86 4.57
CA PRO A 49 -4.26 8.48 5.17
C PRO A 49 -4.41 7.30 6.14
N LEU A 50 -3.36 6.53 6.32
CA LEU A 50 -3.34 5.48 7.34
C LEU A 50 -3.05 6.10 8.69
N THR A 51 -3.80 5.66 9.72
CA THR A 51 -3.67 6.19 11.08
C THR A 51 -2.97 5.23 12.02
N ASP A 52 -2.67 4.02 11.56
CA ASP A 52 -1.95 3.02 12.33
C ASP A 52 -0.49 3.41 12.51
N ASP A 53 0.14 2.89 13.57
CA ASP A 53 1.58 3.02 13.74
C ASP A 53 2.29 2.16 12.69
N LEU A 54 2.90 2.83 11.74
CA LEU A 54 3.56 2.18 10.59
C LEU A 54 4.99 1.73 10.91
N ALA A 55 5.58 2.20 12.02
CA ALA A 55 7.00 2.00 12.30
C ALA A 55 7.83 2.47 11.10
N SER A 56 8.65 1.58 10.52
CA SER A 56 9.47 1.92 9.35
C SER A 56 8.81 1.60 8.02
N LEU A 57 7.57 1.10 8.04
CA LEU A 57 6.85 0.76 6.81
C LEU A 57 6.62 1.99 5.94
N LYS A 58 6.81 1.81 4.64
CA LYS A 58 6.39 2.79 3.63
C LYS A 58 4.94 2.52 3.23
N VAL A 59 4.27 3.53 2.73
CA VAL A 59 2.91 3.40 2.21
C VAL A 59 2.95 3.52 0.70
N ALA A 60 2.39 2.53 0.04
CA ALA A 60 2.17 2.51 -1.39
C ALA A 60 0.67 2.49 -1.68
N THR A 61 0.31 2.98 -2.84
CA THR A 61 -1.07 2.92 -3.31
C THR A 61 -1.07 2.78 -4.83
N VAL A 62 -2.25 2.84 -5.42
CA VAL A 62 -2.44 2.66 -6.86
C VAL A 62 -3.20 3.85 -7.43
N CYS A 63 -3.06 4.06 -8.73
CA CYS A 63 -3.91 5.01 -9.47
C CYS A 63 -4.41 4.34 -10.75
N GLY A 64 -5.67 4.63 -11.11
CA GLY A 64 -6.30 4.00 -12.26
C GLY A 64 -6.41 2.49 -12.15
N PHE A 65 -6.46 1.97 -10.96
CA PHE A 65 -6.48 0.53 -10.69
C PHE A 65 -7.91 -0.03 -10.82
N PRO A 66 -8.10 -1.27 -11.34
CA PRO A 66 -7.03 -2.20 -11.73
C PRO A 66 -6.61 -2.10 -13.20
N SER A 67 -7.44 -1.48 -14.06
CA SER A 67 -7.22 -1.58 -15.51
C SER A 67 -6.10 -0.66 -16.02
N GLY A 68 -5.86 0.46 -15.34
CA GLY A 68 -4.99 1.50 -15.84
C GLY A 68 -5.56 2.26 -17.05
N ASN A 69 -6.79 1.94 -17.43
CA ASN A 69 -7.40 2.45 -18.66
C ASN A 69 -8.28 3.67 -18.38
N HIS A 70 -7.77 4.57 -17.57
CA HIS A 70 -8.38 5.87 -17.28
C HIS A 70 -7.63 6.94 -18.08
N THR A 71 -8.21 8.13 -18.17
CA THR A 71 -7.51 9.22 -18.86
C THR A 71 -6.24 9.60 -18.08
N PRO A 72 -5.19 10.08 -18.79
CA PRO A 72 -3.98 10.52 -18.09
C PRO A 72 -4.25 11.57 -17.00
N ALA A 73 -5.15 12.51 -17.25
CA ALA A 73 -5.51 13.55 -16.28
C ALA A 73 -6.11 12.95 -15.00
N THR A 74 -6.98 11.96 -15.14
CA THR A 74 -7.62 11.30 -13.99
C THR A 74 -6.59 10.53 -13.16
N LYS A 75 -5.70 9.79 -13.81
CA LYS A 75 -4.66 9.05 -13.11
C LYS A 75 -3.70 9.99 -12.38
N ALA A 76 -3.31 11.08 -13.03
CA ALA A 76 -2.44 12.09 -12.44
C ALA A 76 -3.08 12.75 -11.22
N ALA A 77 -4.37 13.07 -11.29
CA ALA A 77 -5.12 13.67 -10.18
C ALA A 77 -5.17 12.72 -8.98
N GLU A 78 -5.41 11.45 -9.21
CA GLU A 78 -5.45 10.46 -8.14
C GLU A 78 -4.08 10.28 -7.47
N ALA A 79 -3.02 10.21 -8.27
CA ALA A 79 -1.67 10.12 -7.74
C ALA A 79 -1.31 11.36 -6.91
N ALA A 80 -1.67 12.55 -7.37
CA ALA A 80 -1.41 13.80 -6.65
C ALA A 80 -2.15 13.85 -5.32
N GLU A 81 -3.41 13.43 -5.30
CA GLU A 81 -4.19 13.37 -4.06
C GLU A 81 -3.58 12.39 -3.06
N SER A 82 -3.22 11.20 -3.51
CA SER A 82 -2.58 10.20 -2.65
C SER A 82 -1.28 10.72 -2.06
N SER A 83 -0.49 11.42 -2.85
CA SER A 83 0.76 12.04 -2.39
C SER A 83 0.51 13.06 -1.28
N ARG A 84 -0.56 13.86 -1.38
CA ARG A 84 -0.94 14.83 -0.33
C ARG A 84 -1.40 14.14 0.94
N LEU A 85 -2.05 13.01 0.81
CA LEU A 85 -2.58 12.27 1.96
C LEU A 85 -1.50 11.48 2.71
N GLY A 86 -0.37 11.28 2.11
CA GLY A 86 0.75 10.55 2.70
C GLY A 86 0.87 9.14 2.26
#